data_6a4fad482936680585b067f70c460ce7
#
_entry.id   6a4fad482936680585b067f70c460ce7
#
_cell.length_a   1.000
_cell.length_b   1.000
_cell.length_c   1.000
_cell.angle_alpha   90.00
_cell.angle_beta   90.00
_cell.angle_gamma   90.00
#
_symmetry.space_group_name_H-M   'P 1'
#
loop_
_entity.id
_entity.type
_entity.pdbx_description
1 polymer ?
#
loop_
_entity_poly.entity_id
_entity_poly.type
_entity_poly.pdbx_seq_one_letter_code
_entity_poly.pdbx_strand_id
1 'polypeptide(L)'
;VELLTVQQTILAGGTCSVSDLTAFLAVTKASFEKDLEDLHYFLKPFGQDCQLTYDGQQLSITLSDFFSLNHLIEAFVKESLKFQLLDYLYRNKEFSIVQLTTKFMISESSLFRKIKELNQLLAAFDLQIKNGQLQGEELQIRYFYFQLYWYITPYEIHQKKTMSPLNKRIIEGIETG
;
A
#
# COMPACT_ATOMS: atom_id res chain seq x y z
N VAL A 1 0.59 14.84 -17.21
CA VAL A 1 -0.45 14.48 -18.19
C VAL A 1 -0.27 13.03 -18.61
N GLU A 2 0.95 12.56 -18.89
CA GLU A 2 1.24 11.20 -19.36
C GLU A 2 0.98 10.11 -18.31
N LEU A 3 1.30 10.35 -17.05
CA LEU A 3 1.05 9.42 -15.93
C LEU A 3 -0.45 9.10 -15.78
N LEU A 4 -1.28 10.13 -15.88
CA LEU A 4 -2.74 9.99 -15.82
C LEU A 4 -3.28 9.18 -17.01
N THR A 5 -2.69 9.34 -18.19
CA THR A 5 -3.12 8.65 -19.40
C THR A 5 -2.78 7.16 -19.35
N VAL A 6 -1.58 6.80 -18.87
CA VAL A 6 -1.17 5.40 -18.68
C VAL A 6 -2.02 4.73 -17.60
N GLN A 7 -2.22 5.39 -16.47
CA GLN A 7 -3.12 4.90 -15.42
C GLN A 7 -4.56 4.74 -15.92
N GLN A 8 -5.09 5.72 -16.66
CA GLN A 8 -6.44 5.63 -17.22
C GLN A 8 -6.57 4.52 -18.26
N THR A 9 -5.55 4.31 -19.09
CA THR A 9 -5.57 3.23 -20.09
C THR A 9 -5.53 1.86 -19.43
N ILE A 10 -4.70 1.71 -18.40
CA ILE A 10 -4.63 0.47 -17.61
C ILE A 10 -5.94 0.23 -16.86
N LEU A 11 -6.52 1.27 -16.26
CA LEU A 11 -7.77 1.20 -15.49
C LEU A 11 -9.00 0.96 -16.37
N ALA A 12 -8.95 1.37 -17.66
CA ALA A 12 -10.02 1.12 -18.62
C ALA A 12 -9.94 -0.29 -19.26
N GLY A 13 -9.07 -1.19 -18.76
CA GLY A 13 -8.86 -2.52 -19.37
C GLY A 13 -8.19 -2.44 -20.73
N GLY A 14 -7.36 -1.43 -20.94
CA GLY A 14 -6.69 -1.17 -22.22
C GLY A 14 -5.40 -1.96 -22.40
N THR A 15 -4.94 -1.95 -23.64
CA THR A 15 -3.65 -2.55 -24.04
C THR A 15 -2.62 -1.44 -24.19
N CYS A 16 -1.43 -1.61 -23.61
CA CYS A 16 -0.31 -0.68 -23.71
C CYS A 16 0.87 -1.31 -24.45
N SER A 17 1.55 -0.53 -25.29
CA SER A 17 2.82 -0.93 -25.90
C SER A 17 3.92 -0.98 -24.83
N VAL A 18 4.68 -2.07 -24.82
CA VAL A 18 5.82 -2.22 -23.89
C VAL A 18 6.92 -1.21 -24.21
N SER A 19 7.10 -0.84 -25.47
CA SER A 19 8.06 0.21 -25.85
C SER A 19 7.71 1.56 -25.21
N ASP A 20 6.42 1.92 -25.22
CA ASP A 20 5.95 3.18 -24.64
C ASP A 20 6.05 3.16 -23.11
N LEU A 21 5.69 2.02 -22.49
CA LEU A 21 5.82 1.85 -21.05
C LEU A 21 7.28 1.89 -20.56
N THR A 22 8.20 1.23 -21.27
CA THR A 22 9.62 1.23 -20.89
C THR A 22 10.26 2.60 -21.09
N ALA A 23 9.88 3.32 -22.16
CA ALA A 23 10.32 4.70 -22.37
C ALA A 23 9.78 5.63 -21.29
N PHE A 24 8.50 5.51 -20.95
CA PHE A 24 7.85 6.30 -19.92
C PHE A 24 8.45 6.06 -18.53
N LEU A 25 8.69 4.79 -18.15
CA LEU A 25 9.28 4.41 -16.87
C LEU A 25 10.80 4.61 -16.82
N ALA A 26 11.43 4.97 -17.95
CA ALA A 26 12.89 5.08 -18.09
C ALA A 26 13.64 3.81 -17.65
N VAL A 27 13.09 2.64 -17.96
CA VAL A 27 13.66 1.32 -17.62
C VAL A 27 14.03 0.54 -18.88
N THR A 28 14.95 -0.41 -18.74
CA THR A 28 15.27 -1.34 -19.84
C THR A 28 14.17 -2.39 -19.96
N LYS A 29 14.03 -2.98 -21.17
CA LYS A 29 13.07 -4.08 -21.39
C LYS A 29 13.32 -5.26 -20.43
N ALA A 30 14.57 -5.61 -20.18
CA ALA A 30 14.94 -6.70 -19.27
C ALA A 30 14.52 -6.40 -17.80
N SER A 31 14.68 -5.14 -17.34
CA SER A 31 14.20 -4.72 -16.02
C SER A 31 12.68 -4.77 -15.96
N PHE A 32 12.01 -4.26 -17.02
CA PHE A 32 10.56 -4.28 -17.11
C PHE A 32 9.99 -5.71 -17.07
N GLU A 33 10.58 -6.65 -17.82
CA GLU A 33 10.14 -8.05 -17.82
C GLU A 33 10.28 -8.71 -16.45
N LYS A 34 11.36 -8.40 -15.72
CA LYS A 34 11.53 -8.87 -14.34
C LYS A 34 10.48 -8.29 -13.40
N ASP A 35 10.26 -6.98 -13.48
CA ASP A 35 9.22 -6.31 -12.65
C ASP A 35 7.82 -6.85 -12.99
N LEU A 36 7.61 -7.25 -14.26
CA LEU A 36 6.36 -7.86 -14.72
C LEU A 36 6.15 -9.27 -14.15
N GLU A 37 7.21 -10.07 -14.01
CA GLU A 37 7.15 -11.37 -13.33
C GLU A 37 6.78 -11.21 -11.86
N ASP A 38 7.41 -10.25 -11.17
CA ASP A 38 7.09 -9.93 -9.78
C ASP A 38 5.63 -9.46 -9.63
N LEU A 39 5.17 -8.60 -10.55
CA LEU A 39 3.78 -8.14 -10.60
C LEU A 39 2.81 -9.31 -10.87
N HIS A 40 3.14 -10.18 -11.82
CA HIS A 40 2.30 -11.35 -12.12
C HIS A 40 2.17 -12.27 -10.90
N TYR A 41 3.27 -12.50 -10.18
CA TYR A 41 3.25 -13.26 -8.92
C TYR A 41 2.37 -12.59 -7.86
N PHE A 42 2.49 -11.26 -7.73
CA PHE A 42 1.70 -10.46 -6.80
C PHE A 42 0.19 -10.49 -7.12
N LEU A 43 -0.17 -10.55 -8.41
CA LEU A 43 -1.58 -10.56 -8.84
C LEU A 43 -2.25 -11.94 -8.72
N LYS A 44 -1.50 -13.02 -8.52
CA LYS A 44 -2.07 -14.39 -8.38
C LYS A 44 -3.22 -14.52 -7.39
N PRO A 45 -3.21 -13.90 -6.20
CA PRO A 45 -4.31 -14.00 -5.24
C PRO A 45 -5.63 -13.43 -5.75
N PHE A 46 -5.59 -12.52 -6.74
CA PHE A 46 -6.79 -11.91 -7.32
C PHE A 46 -7.45 -12.78 -8.40
N GLY A 47 -6.77 -13.85 -8.82
CA GLY A 47 -7.34 -14.88 -9.71
C GLY A 47 -7.85 -14.32 -11.03
N GLN A 48 -9.12 -14.57 -11.33
CA GLN A 48 -9.76 -14.13 -12.57
C GLN A 48 -10.21 -12.67 -12.51
N ASP A 49 -10.24 -12.04 -11.34
CA ASP A 49 -10.70 -10.67 -11.19
C ASP A 49 -9.70 -9.64 -11.68
N CYS A 50 -8.41 -10.00 -11.74
CA CYS A 50 -7.34 -9.15 -12.29
C CYS A 50 -6.37 -10.03 -13.09
N GLN A 51 -6.49 -10.01 -14.41
CA GLN A 51 -5.65 -10.79 -15.31
C GLN A 51 -4.68 -9.89 -16.06
N LEU A 52 -3.40 -10.23 -15.96
CA LEU A 52 -2.32 -9.59 -16.69
C LEU A 52 -1.88 -10.51 -17.83
N THR A 53 -1.89 -9.99 -19.05
CA THR A 53 -1.41 -10.71 -20.24
C THR A 53 -0.30 -9.93 -20.91
N TYR A 54 0.76 -10.63 -21.29
CA TYR A 54 1.94 -10.09 -21.94
C TYR A 54 2.37 -11.00 -23.10
N ASP A 55 2.51 -10.44 -24.31
CA ASP A 55 2.90 -11.17 -25.53
C ASP A 55 4.31 -10.85 -26.02
N GLY A 56 5.09 -10.06 -25.25
CA GLY A 56 6.44 -9.60 -25.60
C GLY A 56 6.47 -8.21 -26.25
N GLN A 57 5.34 -7.68 -26.70
CA GLN A 57 5.20 -6.35 -27.31
C GLN A 57 4.10 -5.51 -26.66
N GLN A 58 3.04 -6.16 -26.25
CA GLN A 58 1.88 -5.52 -25.64
C GLN A 58 1.59 -6.10 -24.26
N LEU A 59 1.21 -5.22 -23.37
CA LEU A 59 0.72 -5.55 -22.03
C LEU A 59 -0.76 -5.17 -21.95
N SER A 60 -1.59 -6.09 -21.52
CA SER A 60 -2.99 -5.80 -21.22
C SER A 60 -3.37 -6.27 -19.82
N ILE A 61 -4.24 -5.49 -19.16
CA ILE A 61 -4.84 -5.83 -17.89
C ILE A 61 -6.35 -5.91 -18.09
N THR A 62 -6.91 -7.06 -17.75
CA THR A 62 -8.36 -7.26 -17.75
C THR A 62 -8.83 -7.32 -16.29
N LEU A 63 -9.78 -6.44 -15.95
CA LEU A 63 -10.38 -6.37 -14.63
C LEU A 63 -11.83 -6.82 -14.71
N SER A 64 -12.29 -7.63 -13.74
CA SER A 64 -13.73 -7.96 -13.64
C SER A 64 -14.51 -6.73 -13.14
N ASP A 65 -15.82 -6.70 -13.43
CA ASP A 65 -16.71 -5.62 -12.97
C ASP A 65 -16.78 -5.53 -11.42
N PHE A 66 -16.38 -6.59 -10.74
CA PHE A 66 -16.35 -6.65 -9.27
C PHE A 66 -14.97 -6.36 -8.69
N PHE A 67 -13.95 -6.14 -9.53
CA PHE A 67 -12.60 -5.87 -9.07
C PHE A 67 -12.47 -4.45 -8.56
N SER A 68 -12.07 -4.33 -7.30
CA SER A 68 -11.78 -3.02 -6.70
C SER A 68 -10.28 -2.71 -6.78
N LEU A 69 -9.93 -1.64 -7.48
CA LEU A 69 -8.55 -1.13 -7.52
C LEU A 69 -8.03 -0.81 -6.11
N ASN A 70 -8.92 -0.42 -5.19
CA ASN A 70 -8.56 -0.16 -3.81
C ASN A 70 -8.02 -1.41 -3.10
N HIS A 71 -8.54 -2.60 -3.42
CA HIS A 71 -7.98 -3.86 -2.89
C HIS A 71 -6.55 -4.11 -3.38
N LEU A 72 -6.26 -3.76 -4.64
CA LEU A 72 -4.92 -3.86 -5.19
C LEU A 72 -3.96 -2.88 -4.49
N ILE A 73 -4.37 -1.61 -4.34
CA ILE A 73 -3.60 -0.60 -3.62
C ILE A 73 -3.35 -1.04 -2.17
N GLU A 74 -4.37 -1.54 -1.49
CA GLU A 74 -4.25 -2.08 -0.13
C GLU A 74 -3.20 -3.18 -0.06
N ALA A 75 -3.25 -4.14 -0.97
CA ALA A 75 -2.31 -5.24 -1.02
C ALA A 75 -0.86 -4.74 -1.24
N PHE A 76 -0.64 -3.86 -2.21
CA PHE A 76 0.67 -3.25 -2.45
C PHE A 76 1.21 -2.49 -1.24
N VAL A 77 0.36 -1.67 -0.60
CA VAL A 77 0.77 -0.91 0.57
C VAL A 77 1.13 -1.84 1.72
N LYS A 78 0.33 -2.89 1.97
CA LYS A 78 0.57 -3.86 3.03
C LYS A 78 1.84 -4.69 2.84
N GLU A 79 2.25 -4.95 1.60
CA GLU A 79 3.52 -5.60 1.31
C GLU A 79 4.73 -4.68 1.47
N SER A 80 4.52 -3.35 1.40
CA SER A 80 5.64 -2.44 1.54
C SER A 80 6.27 -2.52 2.93
N LEU A 81 7.61 -2.63 2.97
CA LEU A 81 8.35 -2.67 4.23
C LEU A 81 8.07 -1.44 5.11
N LYS A 82 7.86 -0.27 4.50
CA LYS A 82 7.54 0.96 5.23
C LYS A 82 6.21 0.84 5.99
N PHE A 83 5.19 0.30 5.36
CA PHE A 83 3.91 0.05 6.02
C PHE A 83 4.05 -0.99 7.13
N GLN A 84 4.75 -2.09 6.85
CA GLN A 84 4.95 -3.16 7.82
C GLN A 84 5.72 -2.67 9.08
N LEU A 85 6.68 -1.75 8.91
CA LEU A 85 7.37 -1.10 10.03
C LEU A 85 6.41 -0.23 10.86
N LEU A 86 5.58 0.58 10.21
CA LEU A 86 4.58 1.42 10.87
C LEU A 86 3.51 0.59 11.58
N ASP A 87 3.00 -0.47 10.94
CA ASP A 87 2.03 -1.40 11.54
C ASP A 87 2.64 -2.14 12.74
N TYR A 88 3.91 -2.53 12.64
CA TYR A 88 4.63 -3.14 13.76
C TYR A 88 4.73 -2.18 14.96
N LEU A 89 5.11 -0.92 14.72
CA LEU A 89 5.17 0.12 15.77
C LEU A 89 3.79 0.39 16.40
N TYR A 90 2.74 0.40 15.59
CA TYR A 90 1.38 0.57 16.10
C TYR A 90 0.99 -0.52 17.09
N ARG A 91 1.30 -1.77 16.77
CA ARG A 91 0.93 -2.95 17.58
C ARG A 91 1.81 -3.15 18.80
N ASN A 92 3.12 -2.92 18.66
CA ASN A 92 4.12 -3.29 19.69
C ASN A 92 4.66 -2.09 20.46
N LYS A 93 4.37 -0.85 20.00
CA LYS A 93 4.82 0.43 20.54
C LYS A 93 6.32 0.70 20.36
N GLU A 94 7.14 -0.33 20.39
CA GLU A 94 8.59 -0.25 20.25
C GLU A 94 9.15 -1.44 19.47
N PHE A 95 10.38 -1.31 18.99
CA PHE A 95 11.14 -2.40 18.39
C PHE A 95 12.63 -2.33 18.75
N SER A 96 13.30 -3.48 18.71
CA SER A 96 14.75 -3.55 18.62
C SER A 96 15.19 -3.79 17.16
N ILE A 97 16.40 -3.31 16.82
CA ILE A 97 16.98 -3.51 15.47
C ILE A 97 17.05 -4.99 15.14
N VAL A 98 17.53 -5.82 16.08
CA VAL A 98 17.65 -7.27 15.90
C VAL A 98 16.29 -7.93 15.61
N GLN A 99 15.24 -7.53 16.31
CA GLN A 99 13.90 -8.08 16.06
C GLN A 99 13.41 -7.78 14.65
N LEU A 100 13.58 -6.54 14.16
CA LEU A 100 13.08 -6.16 12.84
C LEU A 100 13.94 -6.75 11.70
N THR A 101 15.26 -6.75 11.84
CA THR A 101 16.15 -7.35 10.83
C THR A 101 15.89 -8.84 10.68
N THR A 102 15.66 -9.55 11.79
CA THR A 102 15.29 -10.97 11.77
C THR A 102 13.90 -11.18 11.17
N LYS A 103 12.91 -10.40 11.62
CA LYS A 103 11.52 -10.54 11.16
C LYS A 103 11.35 -10.29 9.67
N PHE A 104 12.00 -9.25 9.14
CA PHE A 104 11.87 -8.84 7.74
C PHE A 104 12.98 -9.37 6.84
N MET A 105 13.93 -10.15 7.39
CA MET A 105 15.08 -10.73 6.67
C MET A 105 15.87 -9.66 5.90
N ILE A 106 16.13 -8.52 6.52
CA ILE A 106 16.85 -7.38 5.95
C ILE A 106 18.09 -7.03 6.77
N SER A 107 19.09 -6.41 6.11
CA SER A 107 20.25 -5.88 6.82
C SER A 107 19.90 -4.65 7.67
N GLU A 108 20.70 -4.39 8.70
CA GLU A 108 20.56 -3.18 9.52
C GLU A 108 20.65 -1.90 8.68
N SER A 109 21.57 -1.86 7.72
CA SER A 109 21.70 -0.70 6.82
C SER A 109 20.44 -0.45 5.99
N SER A 110 19.77 -1.51 5.52
CA SER A 110 18.48 -1.42 4.82
C SER A 110 17.39 -0.92 5.75
N LEU A 111 17.34 -1.42 6.99
CA LEU A 111 16.38 -0.97 7.99
C LEU A 111 16.56 0.53 8.31
N PHE A 112 17.80 0.97 8.58
CA PHE A 112 18.07 2.39 8.86
C PHE A 112 17.72 3.30 7.69
N ARG A 113 17.99 2.86 6.45
CA ARG A 113 17.57 3.61 5.26
C ARG A 113 16.04 3.76 5.20
N LYS A 114 15.29 2.69 5.46
CA LYS A 114 13.82 2.75 5.49
C LYS A 114 13.28 3.62 6.62
N ILE A 115 13.88 3.56 7.80
CA ILE A 115 13.53 4.45 8.92
C ILE A 115 13.80 5.92 8.55
N LYS A 116 14.92 6.22 7.88
CA LYS A 116 15.22 7.57 7.42
C LYS A 116 14.18 8.07 6.41
N GLU A 117 13.81 7.23 5.43
CA GLU A 117 12.75 7.54 4.46
C GLU A 117 11.40 7.77 5.15
N LEU A 118 11.05 6.95 6.14
CA LEU A 118 9.84 7.11 6.94
C LEU A 118 9.86 8.41 7.75
N ASN A 119 10.97 8.76 8.36
CA ASN A 119 11.08 10.00 9.13
C ASN A 119 10.90 11.25 8.25
N GLN A 120 11.29 11.21 6.97
CA GLN A 120 10.98 12.28 6.03
C GLN A 120 9.47 12.44 5.79
N LEU A 121 8.73 11.34 5.71
CA LEU A 121 7.27 11.36 5.58
C LEU A 121 6.57 11.78 6.87
N LEU A 122 7.03 11.25 8.01
CA LEU A 122 6.47 11.49 9.33
C LEU A 122 6.65 12.94 9.80
N ALA A 123 7.69 13.64 9.31
CA ALA A 123 7.94 15.04 9.63
C ALA A 123 6.76 15.96 9.28
N ALA A 124 5.98 15.64 8.24
CA ALA A 124 4.76 16.38 7.89
C ALA A 124 3.66 16.30 8.95
N PHE A 125 3.77 15.35 9.89
CA PHE A 125 2.85 15.12 11.01
C PHE A 125 3.49 15.46 12.36
N ASP A 126 4.66 16.11 12.36
CA ASP A 126 5.50 16.36 13.55
C ASP A 126 5.83 15.06 14.32
N LEU A 127 5.99 13.97 13.59
CA LEU A 127 6.31 12.64 14.13
C LEU A 127 7.70 12.19 13.68
N GLN A 128 8.34 11.36 14.49
CA GLN A 128 9.60 10.70 14.13
C GLN A 128 9.76 9.32 14.78
N ILE A 129 10.42 8.42 14.08
CA ILE A 129 10.90 7.17 14.65
C ILE A 129 12.29 7.41 15.24
N LYS A 130 12.42 7.27 16.56
CA LYS A 130 13.67 7.44 17.29
C LYS A 130 13.77 6.43 18.42
N ASN A 131 14.94 5.83 18.60
CA ASN A 131 15.19 4.82 19.63
C ASN A 131 14.20 3.64 19.59
N GLY A 132 13.76 3.24 18.40
CA GLY A 132 12.81 2.14 18.24
C GLY A 132 11.36 2.46 18.55
N GLN A 133 11.00 3.71 18.74
CA GLN A 133 9.64 4.16 19.09
C GLN A 133 9.19 5.27 18.14
N LEU A 134 7.88 5.38 17.92
CA LEU A 134 7.28 6.53 17.27
C LEU A 134 7.07 7.65 18.31
N GLN A 135 7.70 8.78 18.10
CA GLN A 135 7.67 9.93 18.99
C GLN A 135 6.91 11.09 18.35
N GLY A 136 6.13 11.80 19.16
CA GLY A 136 5.31 12.95 18.83
C GLY A 136 4.16 13.10 19.83
N GLU A 137 3.31 14.09 19.60
CA GLU A 137 2.09 14.30 20.39
C GLU A 137 1.12 13.13 20.18
N GLU A 138 0.51 12.64 21.26
CA GLU A 138 -0.42 11.49 21.24
C GLU A 138 -1.56 11.67 20.21
N LEU A 139 -2.11 12.89 20.12
CA LEU A 139 -3.17 13.20 19.18
C LEU A 139 -2.71 13.11 17.72
N GLN A 140 -1.49 13.57 17.43
CA GLN A 140 -0.88 13.48 16.11
C GLN A 140 -0.59 12.03 15.72
N ILE A 141 -0.09 11.21 16.65
CA ILE A 141 0.12 9.78 16.44
C ILE A 141 -1.20 9.10 16.08
N ARG A 142 -2.27 9.36 16.84
CA ARG A 142 -3.61 8.79 16.55
C ARG A 142 -4.16 9.27 15.22
N TYR A 143 -4.02 10.55 14.90
CA TYR A 143 -4.46 11.12 13.64
C TYR A 143 -3.72 10.51 12.45
N PHE A 144 -2.39 10.38 12.56
CA PHE A 144 -1.57 9.74 11.54
C PHE A 144 -2.01 8.30 11.25
N TYR A 145 -2.18 7.47 12.29
CA TYR A 145 -2.61 6.09 12.09
C TYR A 145 -4.06 5.99 11.61
N PHE A 146 -4.93 6.88 12.05
CA PHE A 146 -6.28 6.97 11.50
C PHE A 146 -6.24 7.24 10.00
N GLN A 147 -5.48 8.23 9.54
CA GLN A 147 -5.31 8.54 8.12
C GLN A 147 -4.70 7.38 7.36
N LEU A 148 -3.62 6.79 7.88
CA LEU A 148 -2.93 5.66 7.25
C LEU A 148 -3.89 4.50 7.00
N TYR A 149 -4.61 4.04 8.03
CA TYR A 149 -5.52 2.91 7.91
C TYR A 149 -6.79 3.25 7.13
N TRP A 150 -7.28 4.47 7.24
CA TRP A 150 -8.44 4.93 6.46
C TRP A 150 -8.15 4.87 4.95
N TYR A 151 -6.97 5.37 4.55
CA TYR A 151 -6.59 5.42 3.14
C TYR A 151 -6.37 4.04 2.51
N ILE A 152 -5.83 3.09 3.25
CA ILE A 152 -5.51 1.77 2.73
C ILE A 152 -6.64 0.76 2.88
N THR A 153 -7.69 1.06 3.66
CA THR A 153 -8.81 0.12 3.83
C THR A 153 -9.89 0.44 2.81
N PRO A 154 -10.24 -0.49 1.89
CA PRO A 154 -11.29 -0.26 0.91
C PRO A 154 -12.63 0.11 1.55
N TYR A 155 -13.35 1.00 0.90
CA TYR A 155 -14.64 1.51 1.39
C TYR A 155 -15.66 0.40 1.70
N GLU A 156 -15.68 -0.65 0.87
CA GLU A 156 -16.58 -1.80 1.06
C GLU A 156 -16.31 -2.57 2.36
N ILE A 157 -15.06 -2.55 2.84
CA ILE A 157 -14.69 -3.17 4.12
C ILE A 157 -15.15 -2.30 5.28
N HIS A 158 -15.20 -0.97 5.12
CA HIS A 158 -15.77 -0.09 6.14
C HIS A 158 -17.26 -0.37 6.36
N GLN A 159 -18.00 -0.69 5.31
CA GLN A 159 -19.42 -1.08 5.44
C GLN A 159 -19.61 -2.49 6.03
N LYS A 160 -18.67 -3.42 5.76
CA LYS A 160 -18.73 -4.81 6.25
C LYS A 160 -18.10 -5.01 7.63
N LYS A 161 -17.25 -4.11 8.09
CA LYS A 161 -16.83 -4.12 9.49
C LYS A 161 -18.10 -3.85 10.29
N THR A 162 -18.67 -4.92 10.85
CA THR A 162 -19.66 -4.86 11.89
C THR A 162 -19.22 -3.77 12.86
N MET A 163 -19.95 -2.67 12.85
CA MET A 163 -19.68 -1.58 13.77
C MET A 163 -19.53 -2.18 15.16
N SER A 164 -18.50 -1.79 15.88
CA SER A 164 -18.34 -2.26 17.24
C SER A 164 -19.65 -2.00 17.98
N PRO A 165 -20.04 -2.82 18.95
CA PRO A 165 -21.29 -2.58 19.73
C PRO A 165 -21.37 -1.16 20.28
N LEU A 166 -20.22 -0.54 20.55
CA LEU A 166 -20.11 0.85 20.98
C LEU A 166 -20.48 1.85 19.87
N ASN A 167 -19.96 1.66 18.67
CA ASN A 167 -20.24 2.53 17.53
C ASN A 167 -21.70 2.42 17.10
N LYS A 168 -22.27 1.22 17.17
CA LYS A 168 -23.69 0.99 16.91
C LYS A 168 -24.58 1.77 17.90
N ARG A 169 -24.26 1.73 19.19
CA ARG A 169 -24.97 2.51 20.23
C ARG A 169 -24.85 4.02 20.04
N ILE A 170 -23.70 4.52 19.59
CA ILE A 170 -23.49 5.96 19.32
C ILE A 170 -24.38 6.40 18.15
N ILE A 171 -24.43 5.63 17.07
CA ILE A 171 -25.25 5.97 15.91
C ILE A 171 -26.74 5.89 16.24
N GLU A 172 -27.19 4.82 16.89
CA GLU A 172 -28.57 4.69 17.37
C GLU A 172 -28.97 5.86 18.31
N GLY A 173 -28.04 6.33 19.16
CA GLY A 173 -28.25 7.48 20.03
C GLY A 173 -28.37 8.82 19.29
N ILE A 174 -27.71 8.96 18.13
CA ILE A 174 -27.77 10.15 17.28
C ILE A 174 -29.07 10.16 16.42
N GLU A 175 -29.50 8.99 15.95
CA GLU A 175 -30.71 8.84 15.14
C GLU A 175 -32.03 9.02 15.94
N THR A 176 -31.99 8.83 17.26
CA THR A 176 -33.16 8.92 18.15
C THR A 176 -33.28 10.26 18.89
N GLY A 177 -32.42 11.23 18.65
CA GLY A 177 -32.46 12.59 19.19
C GLY A 177 -32.94 13.61 18.19
#